data_c94f86addf834f9844a17a120fe25ea7
#
_entry.id   c94f86addf834f9844a17a120fe25ea7
#
_cell.length_a   1.000
_cell.length_b   1.000
_cell.length_c   1.000
_cell.angle_alpha   90.00
_cell.angle_beta   90.00
_cell.angle_gamma   90.00
#
_symmetry.space_group_name_H-M   'P 1'
#
loop_
_entity.id
_entity.type
_entity.pdbx_description
1 polymer ?
#
loop_
_entity_poly.entity_id
_entity_poly.type
_entity_poly.pdbx_seq_one_letter_code
_entity_poly.pdbx_strand_id
1 'polypeptide(L)'
;QRDGALRRAYRAHTLLFCMAAVLLCWLPHLAVSYPASMNSDTQSQLDQILGLLPWSKHHPTLLAFFLLGTTRLGHALGSGNVGLFAYVLAQAGFAAVVIGSSQWIMRRLCAPVWLRALSLALCAFAPVYCDNITVILKDVPYSYAMLLMLCEMVRQRFLEKEGDEFSAGFVLRMTLSAFLMLRMRPNGAVVWIPICAALFL
;
A
#
# COMPACT_ATOMS: atom_id res chain seq x y z
N GLN A 1 -37.57 -3.23 3.33
CA GLN A 1 -36.58 -2.76 4.32
C GLN A 1 -35.72 -1.68 3.66
N ARG A 2 -35.77 -0.43 4.19
CA ARG A 2 -34.92 0.67 3.69
C ARG A 2 -33.46 0.36 4.05
N ASP A 3 -32.64 0.06 3.06
CA ASP A 3 -31.19 -0.07 3.26
C ASP A 3 -30.67 1.21 3.93
N GLY A 4 -30.01 1.06 5.09
CA GLY A 4 -29.44 2.20 5.83
C GLY A 4 -28.43 2.99 4.98
N ALA A 5 -28.24 4.27 5.27
CA ALA A 5 -27.36 5.18 4.51
C ALA A 5 -25.95 4.61 4.35
N LEU A 6 -25.37 4.01 5.40
CA LEU A 6 -24.05 3.37 5.37
C LEU A 6 -23.99 2.20 4.37
N ARG A 7 -25.04 1.38 4.31
CA ARG A 7 -25.09 0.25 3.38
C ARG A 7 -25.18 0.70 1.93
N ARG A 8 -25.89 1.80 1.68
CA ARG A 8 -25.95 2.43 0.35
C ARG A 8 -24.60 3.02 -0.05
N ALA A 9 -23.93 3.77 0.84
CA ALA A 9 -22.60 4.31 0.61
C ALA A 9 -21.56 3.22 0.34
N TYR A 10 -21.56 2.16 1.14
CA TYR A 10 -20.69 1.00 0.91
C TYR A 10 -20.95 0.34 -0.45
N ARG A 11 -22.21 0.16 -0.85
CA ARG A 11 -22.56 -0.45 -2.15
C ARG A 11 -22.17 0.45 -3.32
N ALA A 12 -22.34 1.75 -3.20
CA ALA A 12 -22.00 2.70 -4.25
C ALA A 12 -20.47 2.85 -4.42
N HIS A 13 -19.73 2.97 -3.31
CA HIS A 13 -18.32 3.35 -3.29
C HIS A 13 -17.48 2.44 -2.37
N THR A 14 -17.52 1.11 -2.60
CA THR A 14 -16.85 0.12 -1.71
C THR A 14 -15.39 0.45 -1.45
N LEU A 15 -14.62 0.81 -2.49
CA LEU A 15 -13.21 1.14 -2.38
C LEU A 15 -13.03 2.32 -1.42
N LEU A 16 -13.65 3.46 -1.72
CA LEU A 16 -13.51 4.69 -0.91
C LEU A 16 -14.03 4.51 0.51
N PHE A 17 -15.13 3.77 0.68
CA PHE A 17 -15.67 3.47 1.99
C PHE A 17 -14.68 2.67 2.85
N CYS A 18 -14.09 1.61 2.29
CA CYS A 18 -13.12 0.79 3.02
C CYS A 18 -11.80 1.53 3.27
N MET A 19 -11.34 2.34 2.32
CA MET A 19 -10.19 3.24 2.53
C MET A 19 -10.43 4.16 3.72
N ALA A 20 -11.56 4.87 3.73
CA ALA A 20 -11.89 5.79 4.81
C ALA A 20 -12.02 5.07 6.16
N ALA A 21 -12.66 3.89 6.19
CA ALA A 21 -12.79 3.09 7.40
C ALA A 21 -11.43 2.71 7.99
N VAL A 22 -10.53 2.18 7.15
CA VAL A 22 -9.18 1.78 7.59
C VAL A 22 -8.37 2.99 8.06
N LEU A 23 -8.35 4.08 7.31
CA LEU A 23 -7.64 5.30 7.69
C LEU A 23 -8.16 5.88 9.02
N LEU A 24 -9.48 5.90 9.22
CA LEU A 24 -10.06 6.33 10.49
C LEU A 24 -9.63 5.44 11.66
N CYS A 25 -9.59 4.12 11.47
CA CYS A 25 -9.11 3.19 12.50
C CYS A 25 -7.63 3.36 12.80
N TRP A 26 -6.81 3.75 11.82
CA TRP A 26 -5.37 3.98 12.00
C TRP A 26 -5.03 5.35 12.59
N LEU A 27 -5.96 6.32 12.59
CA LEU A 27 -5.70 7.67 13.12
C LEU A 27 -5.09 7.68 14.52
N PRO A 28 -5.56 6.89 15.52
CA PRO A 28 -4.96 6.88 16.85
C PRO A 28 -3.49 6.44 16.81
N HIS A 29 -3.16 5.38 16.03
CA HIS A 29 -1.80 4.90 15.88
C HIS A 29 -0.90 5.94 15.20
N LEU A 30 -1.40 6.57 14.13
CA LEU A 30 -0.68 7.64 13.42
C LEU A 30 -0.41 8.84 14.33
N ALA A 31 -1.37 9.20 15.20
CA ALA A 31 -1.21 10.32 16.13
C ALA A 31 -0.19 10.02 17.24
N VAL A 32 -0.24 8.82 17.81
CA VAL A 32 0.69 8.40 18.88
C VAL A 32 2.12 8.22 18.36
N SER A 33 2.26 7.74 17.12
CA SER A 33 3.56 7.46 16.50
C SER A 33 4.19 8.66 15.78
N TYR A 34 3.60 9.85 15.91
CA TYR A 34 4.13 11.05 15.27
C TYR A 34 5.59 11.35 15.70
N PRO A 35 6.51 11.66 14.78
CA PRO A 35 6.33 11.82 13.33
C PRO A 35 6.39 10.50 12.55
N ALA A 36 7.01 9.47 13.07
CA ALA A 36 7.14 8.12 12.53
C ALA A 36 7.78 7.20 13.58
N SER A 37 7.50 5.91 13.52
CA SER A 37 8.29 4.89 14.21
C SER A 37 9.55 4.60 13.39
N MET A 38 10.71 4.59 14.05
CA MET A 38 12.00 4.37 13.43
C MET A 38 12.63 3.06 13.91
N ASN A 39 13.26 2.35 12.99
CA ASN A 39 14.13 1.23 13.27
C ASN A 39 15.56 1.51 12.77
N SER A 40 16.49 0.59 12.97
CA SER A 40 17.88 0.72 12.53
C SER A 40 18.02 0.92 11.01
N ASP A 41 17.18 0.23 10.22
CA ASP A 41 17.16 0.37 8.76
C ASP A 41 16.71 1.77 8.33
N THR A 42 15.66 2.31 8.97
CA THR A 42 15.16 3.67 8.75
C THR A 42 16.23 4.70 9.08
N GLN A 43 16.89 4.53 10.24
CA GLN A 43 17.96 5.45 10.66
C GLN A 43 19.09 5.45 9.65
N SER A 44 19.60 4.28 9.25
CA SER A 44 20.66 4.15 8.25
C SER A 44 20.28 4.77 6.90
N GLN A 45 19.02 4.61 6.49
CA GLN A 45 18.52 5.23 5.25
C GLN A 45 18.45 6.76 5.36
N LEU A 46 18.04 7.28 6.52
CA LEU A 46 18.01 8.71 6.80
C LEU A 46 19.43 9.29 6.79
N ASP A 47 20.37 8.64 7.45
CA ASP A 47 21.77 9.05 7.48
C ASP A 47 22.41 9.07 6.09
N GLN A 48 22.06 8.13 5.21
CA GLN A 48 22.50 8.13 3.81
C GLN A 48 21.93 9.31 3.02
N ILE A 49 20.65 9.63 3.14
CA ILE A 49 20.05 10.75 2.41
C ILE A 49 20.51 12.12 2.94
N LEU A 50 20.93 12.17 4.21
CA LEU A 50 21.53 13.37 4.82
C LEU A 50 23.04 13.50 4.55
N GLY A 51 23.65 12.50 3.88
CA GLY A 51 25.07 12.50 3.54
C GLY A 51 25.98 12.14 4.72
N LEU A 52 25.45 11.64 5.82
CA LEU A 52 26.20 11.20 7.00
C LEU A 52 26.82 9.80 6.81
N LEU A 53 26.22 8.97 5.96
CA LEU A 53 26.72 7.67 5.57
C LEU A 53 26.85 7.56 4.05
N PRO A 54 27.78 6.75 3.53
CA PRO A 54 27.91 6.50 2.09
C PRO A 54 26.67 5.73 1.57
N TRP A 55 26.30 6.02 0.33
CA TRP A 55 25.20 5.32 -0.33
C TRP A 55 25.51 3.82 -0.44
N SER A 56 24.59 2.98 0.02
CA SER A 56 24.69 1.52 -0.10
C SER A 56 23.57 0.97 -0.98
N LYS A 57 23.84 -0.15 -1.64
CA LYS A 57 22.82 -0.87 -2.43
C LYS A 57 21.77 -1.60 -1.56
N HIS A 58 21.94 -1.56 -0.25
CA HIS A 58 21.04 -2.24 0.70
C HIS A 58 19.67 -1.56 0.78
N HIS A 59 19.64 -0.25 0.58
CA HIS A 59 18.40 0.51 0.61
C HIS A 59 17.89 0.80 -0.81
N PRO A 60 16.57 0.60 -1.07
CA PRO A 60 15.98 0.89 -2.37
C PRO A 60 16.08 2.37 -2.71
N THR A 61 16.71 2.70 -3.81
CA THR A 61 16.89 4.10 -4.25
C THR A 61 15.59 4.85 -4.41
N LEU A 62 14.52 4.18 -4.89
CA LEU A 62 13.22 4.80 -5.05
C LEU A 62 12.66 5.34 -3.72
N LEU A 63 12.70 4.50 -2.67
CA LEU A 63 12.23 4.90 -1.34
C LEU A 63 13.14 5.94 -0.70
N ALA A 64 14.45 5.86 -0.91
CA ALA A 64 15.41 6.86 -0.44
C ALA A 64 15.10 8.23 -1.06
N PHE A 65 14.86 8.30 -2.37
CA PHE A 65 14.48 9.56 -3.04
C PHE A 65 13.10 10.07 -2.58
N PHE A 66 12.15 9.17 -2.34
CA PHE A 66 10.86 9.56 -1.82
C PHE A 66 10.99 10.13 -0.39
N LEU A 67 11.77 9.48 0.47
CA LEU A 67 12.06 9.95 1.83
C LEU A 67 12.80 11.31 1.79
N LEU A 68 13.79 11.47 0.90
CA LEU A 68 14.49 12.74 0.70
C LEU A 68 13.51 13.85 0.26
N GLY A 69 12.61 13.55 -0.66
CA GLY A 69 11.61 14.51 -1.15
C GLY A 69 10.67 14.97 -0.04
N THR A 70 10.12 14.03 0.75
CA THR A 70 9.23 14.36 1.87
C THR A 70 9.98 15.09 2.98
N THR A 71 11.24 14.72 3.28
CA THR A 71 12.07 15.42 4.28
C THR A 71 12.36 16.84 3.84
N ARG A 72 12.71 17.08 2.58
CA ARG A 72 12.92 18.44 2.04
C ARG A 72 11.65 19.28 2.10
N LEU A 73 10.50 18.68 1.75
CA LEU A 73 9.20 19.33 1.89
C LEU A 73 8.94 19.73 3.35
N GLY A 74 9.21 18.82 4.29
CA GLY A 74 9.07 19.09 5.71
C GLY A 74 9.95 20.26 6.18
N HIS A 75 11.21 20.28 5.76
CA HIS A 75 12.12 21.41 6.06
C HIS A 75 11.61 22.72 5.48
N ALA A 76 11.08 22.73 4.27
CA ALA A 76 10.47 23.91 3.65
C ALA A 76 9.22 24.39 4.43
N LEU A 77 8.52 23.49 5.12
CA LEU A 77 7.38 23.77 6.00
C LEU A 77 7.80 24.05 7.46
N GLY A 78 9.10 24.15 7.73
CA GLY A 78 9.66 24.53 9.03
C GLY A 78 9.98 23.37 9.98
N SER A 79 9.76 22.10 9.60
CA SER A 79 10.08 20.96 10.47
C SER A 79 10.35 19.67 9.69
N GLY A 80 11.50 19.04 9.96
CA GLY A 80 11.81 17.69 9.43
C GLY A 80 10.80 16.64 9.85
N ASN A 81 10.19 16.77 11.04
CA ASN A 81 9.15 15.87 11.53
C ASN A 81 7.91 15.86 10.63
N VAL A 82 7.53 17.00 10.09
CA VAL A 82 6.43 17.11 9.11
C VAL A 82 6.75 16.31 7.86
N GLY A 83 8.01 16.29 7.42
CA GLY A 83 8.46 15.51 6.27
C GLY A 83 8.38 14.00 6.50
N LEU A 84 8.81 13.53 7.66
CA LEU A 84 8.70 12.11 8.05
C LEU A 84 7.25 11.70 8.14
N PHE A 85 6.42 12.53 8.75
CA PHE A 85 4.98 12.25 8.85
C PHE A 85 4.29 12.24 7.47
N ALA A 86 4.67 13.12 6.57
CA ALA A 86 4.17 13.11 5.19
C ALA A 86 4.50 11.80 4.46
N TYR A 87 5.70 11.20 4.70
CA TYR A 87 6.03 9.87 4.21
C TYR A 87 5.06 8.82 4.76
N VAL A 88 4.84 8.80 6.08
CA VAL A 88 3.93 7.86 6.76
C VAL A 88 2.51 8.00 6.23
N LEU A 89 2.01 9.22 6.05
CA LEU A 89 0.68 9.46 5.47
C LEU A 89 0.55 8.96 4.03
N ALA A 90 1.57 9.15 3.21
CA ALA A 90 1.58 8.62 1.84
C ALA A 90 1.59 7.09 1.83
N GLN A 91 2.37 6.45 2.71
CA GLN A 91 2.39 5.00 2.91
C GLN A 91 1.03 4.47 3.37
N ALA A 92 0.41 5.12 4.36
CA ALA A 92 -0.92 4.78 4.85
C ALA A 92 -1.99 4.94 3.77
N GLY A 93 -1.93 6.01 2.99
CA GLY A 93 -2.81 6.25 1.85
C GLY A 93 -2.69 5.15 0.79
N PHE A 94 -1.46 4.78 0.42
CA PHE A 94 -1.20 3.68 -0.53
C PHE A 94 -1.76 2.35 0.00
N ALA A 95 -1.48 2.00 1.25
CA ALA A 95 -2.00 0.80 1.90
C ALA A 95 -3.53 0.77 1.90
N ALA A 96 -4.17 1.89 2.26
CA ALA A 96 -5.63 2.00 2.29
C ALA A 96 -6.26 1.84 0.89
N VAL A 97 -5.64 2.37 -0.17
CA VAL A 97 -6.07 2.15 -1.56
C VAL A 97 -6.02 0.67 -1.91
N VAL A 98 -4.93 -0.03 -1.57
CA VAL A 98 -4.77 -1.45 -1.88
C VAL A 98 -5.77 -2.30 -1.10
N ILE A 99 -5.97 -2.04 0.20
CA ILE A 99 -6.99 -2.72 1.01
C ILE A 99 -8.39 -2.45 0.44
N GLY A 100 -8.70 -1.20 0.11
CA GLY A 100 -9.98 -0.85 -0.51
C GLY A 100 -10.22 -1.56 -1.84
N SER A 101 -9.17 -1.70 -2.66
CA SER A 101 -9.20 -2.44 -3.94
C SER A 101 -9.47 -3.92 -3.72
N SER A 102 -8.81 -4.55 -2.74
CA SER A 102 -9.05 -5.96 -2.39
C SER A 102 -10.50 -6.19 -1.94
N GLN A 103 -11.05 -5.29 -1.11
CA GLN A 103 -12.45 -5.35 -0.67
C GLN A 103 -13.44 -5.18 -1.82
N TRP A 104 -13.13 -4.30 -2.77
CA TRP A 104 -13.94 -4.12 -3.97
C TRP A 104 -13.95 -5.39 -4.84
N ILE A 105 -12.79 -6.03 -5.04
CA ILE A 105 -12.66 -7.30 -5.77
C ILE A 105 -13.43 -8.41 -5.05
N MET A 106 -13.21 -8.62 -3.75
CA MET A 106 -13.95 -9.61 -2.96
C MET A 106 -15.47 -9.43 -3.08
N ARG A 107 -15.94 -8.18 -3.09
CA ARG A 107 -17.36 -7.89 -3.31
C ARG A 107 -17.82 -8.26 -4.71
N ARG A 108 -17.03 -7.97 -5.73
CA ARG A 108 -17.35 -8.31 -7.13
C ARG A 108 -17.39 -9.83 -7.35
N LEU A 109 -16.56 -10.57 -6.66
CA LEU A 109 -16.54 -12.04 -6.66
C LEU A 109 -17.63 -12.65 -5.75
N CYS A 110 -18.56 -11.85 -5.25
CA CYS A 110 -19.64 -12.29 -4.37
C CYS A 110 -19.14 -13.00 -3.09
N ALA A 111 -17.93 -12.70 -2.60
CA ALA A 111 -17.40 -13.25 -1.36
C ALA A 111 -18.36 -12.98 -0.20
N PRO A 112 -18.55 -13.95 0.74
CA PRO A 112 -19.43 -13.80 1.88
C PRO A 112 -19.17 -12.54 2.70
N VAL A 113 -20.21 -11.93 3.23
CA VAL A 113 -20.10 -10.67 3.99
C VAL A 113 -19.19 -10.82 5.21
N TRP A 114 -19.28 -11.95 5.91
CA TRP A 114 -18.44 -12.22 7.07
C TRP A 114 -16.94 -12.25 6.73
N LEU A 115 -16.58 -12.85 5.59
CA LEU A 115 -15.17 -12.91 5.15
C LEU A 115 -14.63 -11.52 4.81
N ARG A 116 -15.43 -10.69 4.12
CA ARG A 116 -15.07 -9.30 3.81
C ARG A 116 -14.95 -8.45 5.08
N ALA A 117 -15.89 -8.61 6.01
CA ALA A 117 -15.86 -7.91 7.29
C ALA A 117 -14.64 -8.34 8.14
N LEU A 118 -14.37 -9.64 8.21
CA LEU A 118 -13.21 -10.17 8.93
C LEU A 118 -11.89 -9.67 8.35
N SER A 119 -11.71 -9.75 7.03
CA SER A 119 -10.48 -9.27 6.38
C SER A 119 -10.28 -7.76 6.55
N LEU A 120 -11.35 -6.97 6.46
CA LEU A 120 -11.29 -5.53 6.71
C LEU A 120 -10.95 -5.23 8.18
N ALA A 121 -11.58 -5.94 9.12
CA ALA A 121 -11.33 -5.78 10.55
C ALA A 121 -9.88 -6.16 10.91
N LEU A 122 -9.34 -7.24 10.34
CA LEU A 122 -7.93 -7.60 10.52
C LEU A 122 -7.00 -6.50 10.04
N CYS A 123 -7.21 -5.96 8.84
CA CYS A 123 -6.40 -4.86 8.33
C CYS A 123 -6.53 -3.56 9.15
N ALA A 124 -7.71 -3.31 9.72
CA ALA A 124 -7.99 -2.08 10.46
C ALA A 124 -7.50 -2.12 11.92
N PHE A 125 -7.53 -3.30 12.57
CA PHE A 125 -7.34 -3.40 14.01
C PHE A 125 -6.21 -4.33 14.45
N ALA A 126 -5.72 -5.23 13.59
CA ALA A 126 -4.63 -6.09 14.03
C ALA A 126 -3.34 -5.27 14.22
N PRO A 127 -2.67 -5.39 15.39
CA PRO A 127 -1.51 -4.56 15.76
C PRO A 127 -0.42 -4.56 14.69
N VAL A 128 -0.19 -5.71 14.05
CA VAL A 128 0.83 -5.83 13.00
C VAL A 128 0.60 -4.88 11.83
N TYR A 129 -0.64 -4.59 11.45
CA TYR A 129 -0.93 -3.61 10.38
C TYR A 129 -0.82 -2.19 10.91
N CYS A 130 -1.36 -1.94 12.10
CA CYS A 130 -1.35 -0.61 12.72
C CYS A 130 0.08 -0.12 13.01
N ASP A 131 0.92 -1.00 13.55
CA ASP A 131 2.31 -0.66 13.88
C ASP A 131 3.15 -0.50 12.61
N ASN A 132 3.07 -1.45 11.67
CA ASN A 132 3.84 -1.38 10.43
C ASN A 132 3.52 -0.14 9.59
N ILE A 133 2.29 0.37 9.63
CA ILE A 133 1.95 1.55 8.82
C ILE A 133 2.65 2.82 9.30
N THR A 134 3.07 2.88 10.56
CA THR A 134 3.80 4.02 11.14
C THR A 134 5.30 3.93 10.99
N VAL A 135 5.83 2.76 10.60
CA VAL A 135 7.27 2.53 10.42
C VAL A 135 7.69 2.88 8.99
N ILE A 136 8.76 3.65 8.84
CA ILE A 136 9.39 3.93 7.54
C ILE A 136 10.25 2.72 7.15
N LEU A 137 9.64 1.70 6.57
CA LEU A 137 10.30 0.45 6.21
C LEU A 137 9.95 0.05 4.77
N LYS A 138 10.97 -0.34 3.99
CA LYS A 138 10.81 -0.80 2.60
C LYS A 138 9.84 -1.97 2.42
N ASP A 139 9.69 -2.78 3.46
CA ASP A 139 8.88 -3.99 3.43
C ASP A 139 7.38 -3.70 3.46
N VAL A 140 6.98 -2.59 4.04
CA VAL A 140 5.58 -2.17 4.11
C VAL A 140 5.02 -1.86 2.71
N PRO A 141 5.57 -0.89 1.94
CA PRO A 141 5.08 -0.61 0.60
C PRO A 141 5.30 -1.78 -0.37
N TYR A 142 6.36 -2.60 -0.17
CA TYR A 142 6.57 -3.83 -0.95
C TYR A 142 5.40 -4.82 -0.78
N SER A 143 4.98 -5.08 0.46
CA SER A 143 3.88 -6.02 0.75
C SER A 143 2.55 -5.55 0.14
N TYR A 144 2.28 -4.25 0.19
CA TYR A 144 1.08 -3.70 -0.45
C TYR A 144 1.18 -3.68 -1.98
N ALA A 145 2.36 -3.46 -2.56
CA ALA A 145 2.55 -3.57 -4.00
C ALA A 145 2.33 -5.02 -4.49
N MET A 146 2.79 -6.02 -3.71
CA MET A 146 2.52 -7.44 -3.97
C MET A 146 1.02 -7.74 -3.90
N LEU A 147 0.34 -7.26 -2.87
CA LEU A 147 -1.12 -7.43 -2.75
C LEU A 147 -1.86 -6.74 -3.90
N LEU A 148 -1.43 -5.55 -4.33
CA LEU A 148 -2.01 -4.86 -5.48
C LEU A 148 -1.88 -5.70 -6.75
N MET A 149 -0.69 -6.27 -6.99
CA MET A 149 -0.47 -7.13 -8.14
C MET A 149 -1.37 -8.38 -8.11
N LEU A 150 -1.50 -9.04 -6.97
CA LEU A 150 -2.43 -10.17 -6.80
C LEU A 150 -3.88 -9.74 -7.04
N CYS A 151 -4.27 -8.57 -6.58
CA CYS A 151 -5.58 -8.00 -6.84
C CYS A 151 -5.84 -7.80 -8.34
N GLU A 152 -4.86 -7.28 -9.08
CA GLU A 152 -5.00 -7.07 -10.53
C GLU A 152 -5.07 -8.40 -11.30
N MET A 153 -4.31 -9.43 -10.89
CA MET A 153 -4.42 -10.76 -11.47
C MET A 153 -5.81 -11.38 -11.28
N VAL A 154 -6.30 -11.34 -10.03
CA VAL A 154 -7.66 -11.84 -9.71
C VAL A 154 -8.72 -11.06 -10.48
N ARG A 155 -8.55 -9.76 -10.58
CA ARG A 155 -9.45 -8.91 -11.37
C ARG A 155 -9.45 -9.31 -12.84
N GLN A 156 -8.28 -9.46 -13.45
CA GLN A 156 -8.13 -9.86 -14.85
C GLN A 156 -8.75 -11.22 -15.10
N ARG A 157 -8.45 -12.21 -14.24
CA ARG A 157 -8.88 -13.59 -14.44
C ARG A 157 -10.38 -13.82 -14.24
N PHE A 158 -11.02 -13.07 -13.35
CA PHE A 158 -12.38 -13.36 -12.90
C PHE A 158 -13.40 -12.24 -13.12
N LEU A 159 -12.99 -11.03 -13.41
CA LEU A 159 -13.90 -9.89 -13.51
C LEU A 159 -13.89 -9.20 -14.87
N GLU A 160 -12.85 -9.38 -15.68
CA GLU A 160 -12.79 -8.82 -17.02
C GLU A 160 -13.39 -9.81 -18.04
N LYS A 161 -13.89 -9.29 -19.14
CA LYS A 161 -14.56 -10.11 -20.17
C LYS A 161 -13.53 -10.84 -21.02
N GLU A 162 -13.89 -12.02 -21.52
CA GLU A 162 -13.12 -12.71 -22.56
C GLU A 162 -12.93 -11.77 -23.78
N GLY A 163 -11.68 -11.63 -24.20
CA GLY A 163 -11.29 -10.71 -25.30
C GLY A 163 -10.71 -9.38 -24.84
N ASP A 164 -10.80 -9.02 -23.56
CA ASP A 164 -10.21 -7.79 -22.97
C ASP A 164 -8.96 -8.10 -22.14
N GLU A 165 -8.30 -9.23 -22.45
CA GLU A 165 -7.26 -9.87 -21.66
C GLU A 165 -6.01 -9.00 -21.41
N PHE A 166 -5.77 -8.03 -22.30
CA PHE A 166 -4.64 -7.10 -22.19
C PHE A 166 -5.07 -5.64 -22.39
N SER A 167 -6.14 -5.24 -21.69
CA SER A 167 -6.53 -3.83 -21.73
C SER A 167 -5.37 -2.93 -21.29
N ALA A 168 -5.24 -1.74 -21.90
CA ALA A 168 -4.19 -0.78 -21.54
C ALA A 168 -4.19 -0.44 -20.05
N GLY A 169 -5.38 -0.43 -19.41
CA GLY A 169 -5.53 -0.23 -17.99
C GLY A 169 -4.94 -1.37 -17.15
N PHE A 170 -5.14 -2.63 -17.57
CA PHE A 170 -4.53 -3.79 -16.92
C PHE A 170 -3.00 -3.74 -17.03
N VAL A 171 -2.48 -3.56 -18.25
CA VAL A 171 -1.03 -3.49 -18.48
C VAL A 171 -0.40 -2.39 -17.64
N LEU A 172 -1.01 -1.21 -17.58
CA LEU A 172 -0.50 -0.10 -16.77
C LEU A 172 -0.45 -0.44 -15.27
N ARG A 173 -1.52 -1.01 -14.71
CA ARG A 173 -1.57 -1.36 -13.28
C ARG A 173 -0.62 -2.50 -12.93
N MET A 174 -0.51 -3.53 -13.78
CA MET A 174 0.45 -4.62 -13.61
C MET A 174 1.89 -4.11 -13.70
N THR A 175 2.20 -3.27 -14.69
CA THR A 175 3.53 -2.67 -14.85
C THR A 175 3.88 -1.79 -13.63
N LEU A 176 2.94 -0.98 -13.15
CA LEU A 176 3.16 -0.15 -11.96
C LEU A 176 3.42 -1.01 -10.72
N SER A 177 2.62 -2.04 -10.49
CA SER A 177 2.79 -2.95 -9.35
C SER A 177 4.13 -3.69 -9.41
N ALA A 178 4.49 -4.21 -10.60
CA ALA A 178 5.76 -4.87 -10.83
C ALA A 178 6.94 -3.90 -10.62
N PHE A 179 6.86 -2.69 -11.16
CA PHE A 179 7.87 -1.65 -10.98
C PHE A 179 8.09 -1.35 -9.50
N LEU A 180 7.02 -1.13 -8.75
CA LEU A 180 7.10 -0.88 -7.30
C LEU A 180 7.76 -2.06 -6.58
N MET A 181 7.33 -3.30 -6.85
CA MET A 181 7.92 -4.49 -6.24
C MET A 181 9.41 -4.63 -6.53
N LEU A 182 9.80 -4.52 -7.81
CA LEU A 182 11.19 -4.67 -8.24
C LEU A 182 12.11 -3.57 -7.69
N ARG A 183 11.57 -2.35 -7.53
CA ARG A 183 12.34 -1.21 -7.02
C ARG A 183 12.41 -1.12 -5.50
N MET A 184 11.50 -1.82 -4.79
CA MET A 184 11.46 -1.86 -3.33
C MET A 184 12.30 -2.99 -2.73
N ARG A 185 12.42 -4.14 -3.45
CA ARG A 185 13.27 -5.26 -3.02
C ARG A 185 13.96 -5.94 -4.20
N PRO A 186 15.28 -6.26 -4.10
CA PRO A 186 15.98 -7.02 -5.12
C PRO A 186 15.33 -8.38 -5.41
N ASN A 187 14.79 -9.03 -4.37
CA ASN A 187 14.11 -10.32 -4.46
C ASN A 187 12.70 -10.23 -5.08
N GLY A 188 12.20 -9.04 -5.39
CA GLY A 188 10.91 -8.85 -6.04
C GLY A 188 10.80 -9.59 -7.38
N ALA A 189 11.92 -9.74 -8.12
CA ALA A 189 11.97 -10.47 -9.37
C ALA A 189 11.62 -11.96 -9.19
N VAL A 190 12.07 -12.58 -8.09
CA VAL A 190 11.82 -14.01 -7.81
C VAL A 190 10.34 -14.30 -7.61
N VAL A 191 9.61 -13.33 -7.02
CA VAL A 191 8.17 -13.43 -6.83
C VAL A 191 7.42 -13.07 -8.11
N TRP A 192 7.91 -12.07 -8.86
CA TRP A 192 7.26 -11.58 -10.07
C TRP A 192 7.26 -12.59 -11.22
N ILE A 193 8.37 -13.33 -11.42
CA ILE A 193 8.51 -14.30 -12.51
C ILE A 193 7.43 -15.41 -12.44
N PRO A 194 7.24 -16.14 -11.31
CA PRO A 194 6.18 -17.15 -11.21
C PRO A 194 4.78 -16.56 -11.39
N ILE A 195 4.56 -15.34 -10.94
CA ILE A 195 3.27 -14.65 -11.08
C ILE A 195 2.99 -14.37 -12.57
N CYS A 196 3.97 -13.86 -13.31
CA CYS A 196 3.81 -13.67 -14.75
C CYS A 196 3.59 -15.01 -15.47
N ALA A 197 4.32 -16.07 -15.13
CA ALA A 197 4.10 -17.37 -15.70
C ALA A 197 2.66 -17.88 -15.48
N ALA A 198 2.09 -17.65 -14.30
CA ALA A 198 0.70 -18.01 -13.97
C ALA A 198 -0.37 -17.23 -14.75
N LEU A 199 -0.01 -16.11 -15.39
CA LEU A 199 -0.92 -15.36 -16.28
C LEU A 199 -1.05 -15.97 -17.67
N PHE A 200 -0.07 -16.79 -18.07
CA PHE A 200 -0.04 -17.43 -19.39
C PHE A 200 -0.46 -18.92 -19.36
N LEU A 201 -0.78 -19.44 -18.18
CA LEU A 201 -1.36 -20.78 -17.96
C LEU A 201 -2.87 -20.70 -17.74
#